data_19cc1e8779705b5149554966b8bdb927
#
_entry.id   19cc1e8779705b5149554966b8bdb927
#
_cell.length_a   1.000
_cell.length_b   1.000
_cell.length_c   1.000
_cell.angle_alpha   90.00
_cell.angle_beta   90.00
_cell.angle_gamma   90.00
#
_symmetry.space_group_name_H-M   'P 1'
#
loop_
_entity.id
_entity.type
_entity.pdbx_description
1 polymer ?
#
loop_
_entity_poly.entity_id
_entity_poly.type
_entity_poly.pdbx_seq_one_letter_code
_entity_poly.pdbx_strand_id
1 'polypeptide(L)'
;RFITGTQHGFCTFLIGQKVVACCSNNEYSMLNPYRVEIDTFPSDNYESVKDILITQIEKIASILQLKDGIFHLQYIMDGKEPQIIEVMRRILGNMYSVPGNMLNGIDWDYWEVRARCGLTCKDFPQHINQEGFYAYKTILANQNGTIRSVNIPRQYQKYMVGKCILKKQGELIDN
;
A
#
# COMPACT_ATOMS: atom_id res chain seq x y z
N ARG A 1 2.12 15.95 19.03
CA ARG A 1 0.83 16.55 18.62
C ARG A 1 -0.01 15.49 17.95
N PHE A 2 -1.30 15.37 18.32
CA PHE A 2 -2.25 14.56 17.58
C PHE A 2 -2.59 15.26 16.25
N ILE A 3 -2.56 14.54 15.13
CA ILE A 3 -2.82 15.07 13.80
C ILE A 3 -4.17 14.53 13.33
N THR A 4 -5.02 15.39 12.81
CA THR A 4 -6.31 15.03 12.22
C THR A 4 -6.29 15.26 10.73
N GLY A 5 -6.90 14.36 9.96
CA GLY A 5 -6.91 14.45 8.51
C GLY A 5 -7.28 13.11 7.87
N THR A 6 -7.05 12.98 6.57
CA THR A 6 -7.22 11.72 5.84
C THR A 6 -5.91 10.94 5.82
N GLN A 7 -6.00 9.62 6.03
CA GLN A 7 -4.84 8.74 6.05
C GLN A 7 -4.55 8.17 4.66
N HIS A 8 -3.27 8.08 4.35
CA HIS A 8 -2.77 7.66 3.04
C HIS A 8 -1.47 6.87 3.19
N GLY A 9 -1.23 5.99 2.22
CA GLY A 9 0.06 5.33 2.05
C GLY A 9 0.84 5.89 0.85
N PHE A 10 2.16 5.83 0.93
CA PHE A 10 3.06 6.17 -0.17
C PHE A 10 4.18 5.13 -0.22
N CYS A 11 4.13 4.29 -1.24
CA CYS A 11 5.11 3.24 -1.45
C CYS A 11 6.13 3.66 -2.50
N THR A 12 7.41 3.44 -2.22
CA THR A 12 8.51 3.75 -3.14
C THR A 12 9.50 2.61 -3.24
N PHE A 13 10.24 2.56 -4.34
CA PHE A 13 11.41 1.71 -4.47
C PHE A 13 12.67 2.57 -4.56
N LEU A 14 13.65 2.26 -3.74
CA LEU A 14 14.93 2.97 -3.69
C LEU A 14 16.00 2.18 -4.47
N ILE A 15 16.79 2.89 -5.27
CA ILE A 15 18.04 2.40 -5.82
C ILE A 15 19.12 3.47 -5.59
N GLY A 16 20.19 3.12 -4.92
CA GLY A 16 21.24 4.07 -4.57
C GLY A 16 20.73 5.27 -3.77
N GLN A 17 19.75 5.05 -2.88
CA GLN A 17 19.12 6.09 -2.04
C GLN A 17 18.24 7.09 -2.82
N LYS A 18 17.94 6.80 -4.09
CA LYS A 18 17.03 7.58 -4.93
C LYS A 18 15.73 6.82 -5.17
N VAL A 19 14.62 7.55 -5.19
CA VAL A 19 13.33 6.99 -5.53
C VAL A 19 13.25 6.79 -7.04
N VAL A 20 13.08 5.54 -7.48
CA VAL A 20 12.97 5.18 -8.90
C VAL A 20 11.54 4.84 -9.31
N ALA A 21 10.68 4.51 -8.34
CA ALA A 21 9.26 4.27 -8.54
C ALA A 21 8.48 4.67 -7.30
N CYS A 22 7.23 5.07 -7.49
CA CYS A 22 6.31 5.32 -6.38
C CYS A 22 4.86 5.08 -6.79
N CYS A 23 4.03 4.79 -5.80
CA CYS A 23 2.57 4.82 -5.89
C CYS A 23 1.99 5.25 -4.54
N SER A 24 0.77 5.75 -4.56
CA SER A 24 0.07 6.21 -3.37
C SER A 24 -1.36 5.70 -3.34
N ASN A 25 -1.89 5.53 -2.14
CA ASN A 25 -3.25 5.05 -1.91
C ASN A 25 -3.95 5.84 -0.83
N ASN A 26 -5.28 5.87 -0.87
CA ASN A 26 -6.11 6.28 0.25
C ASN A 26 -6.32 5.08 1.17
N GLU A 27 -6.27 5.28 2.47
CA GLU A 27 -6.45 4.25 3.48
C GLU A 27 -7.71 4.52 4.32
N TYR A 28 -8.54 3.48 4.49
CA TYR A 28 -9.78 3.60 5.25
C TYR A 28 -9.87 2.51 6.30
N SER A 29 -10.20 2.94 7.51
CA SER A 29 -10.46 2.09 8.69
C SER A 29 -11.93 2.19 9.05
N MET A 30 -12.67 1.10 8.97
CA MET A 30 -14.13 1.09 9.13
C MET A 30 -14.57 0.57 10.50
N LEU A 31 -14.03 -0.58 10.93
CA LEU A 31 -14.39 -1.23 12.19
C LEU A 31 -13.36 -0.92 13.29
N ASN A 32 -12.10 -0.92 12.94
CA ASN A 32 -11.02 -0.66 13.87
C ASN A 32 -10.21 0.54 13.38
N PRO A 33 -10.17 1.68 14.11
CA PRO A 33 -9.48 2.89 13.65
C PRO A 33 -7.96 2.73 13.50
N TYR A 34 -7.40 1.65 14.03
CA TYR A 34 -5.96 1.35 13.94
C TYR A 34 -5.61 0.30 12.87
N ARG A 35 -6.60 -0.10 12.07
CA ARG A 35 -6.41 -1.12 11.04
C ARG A 35 -6.98 -0.66 9.71
N VAL A 36 -6.12 -0.56 8.72
CA VAL A 36 -6.54 -0.30 7.35
C VAL A 36 -7.29 -1.51 6.81
N GLU A 37 -8.51 -1.29 6.34
CA GLU A 37 -9.39 -2.33 5.79
C GLU A 37 -9.61 -2.18 4.29
N ILE A 38 -9.53 -0.94 3.80
CA ILE A 38 -9.73 -0.61 2.40
C ILE A 38 -8.59 0.30 1.95
N ASP A 39 -8.05 -0.01 0.80
CA ASP A 39 -7.09 0.80 0.08
C ASP A 39 -7.59 1.08 -1.32
N THR A 40 -7.49 2.33 -1.76
CA THR A 40 -7.82 2.72 -3.13
C THR A 40 -6.64 3.41 -3.80
N PHE A 41 -6.33 2.99 -5.02
CA PHE A 41 -5.19 3.44 -5.81
C PHE A 41 -5.63 4.05 -7.14
N PRO A 42 -5.01 5.16 -7.59
CA PRO A 42 -4.07 6.00 -6.84
C PRO A 42 -4.77 6.80 -5.74
N SER A 43 -3.98 7.41 -4.83
CA SER A 43 -4.51 8.38 -3.87
C SER A 43 -4.98 9.65 -4.57
N ASP A 44 -6.03 10.26 -4.03
CA ASP A 44 -6.56 11.54 -4.51
C ASP A 44 -5.53 12.69 -4.41
N ASN A 45 -4.57 12.54 -3.50
CA ASN A 45 -3.54 13.55 -3.23
C ASN A 45 -2.22 13.29 -3.97
N TYR A 46 -2.13 12.22 -4.78
CA TYR A 46 -0.86 11.76 -5.35
C TYR A 46 -0.04 12.87 -6.01
N GLU A 47 -0.64 13.62 -6.93
CA GLU A 47 0.07 14.67 -7.68
C GLU A 47 0.53 15.83 -6.79
N SER A 48 -0.22 16.14 -5.74
CA SER A 48 0.11 17.26 -4.84
C SER A 48 1.19 16.92 -3.82
N VAL A 49 1.37 15.65 -3.46
CA VAL A 49 2.30 15.24 -2.39
C VAL A 49 3.56 14.55 -2.91
N LYS A 50 3.54 14.05 -4.14
CA LYS A 50 4.59 13.20 -4.71
C LYS A 50 5.99 13.78 -4.53
N ASP A 51 6.23 14.99 -5.01
CA ASP A 51 7.56 15.59 -5.00
C ASP A 51 8.03 15.94 -3.57
N ILE A 52 7.09 16.34 -2.70
CA ILE A 52 7.36 16.62 -1.29
C ILE A 52 7.84 15.33 -0.60
N LEU A 53 7.07 14.24 -0.75
CA LEU A 53 7.39 12.97 -0.10
C LEU A 53 8.65 12.32 -0.67
N ILE A 54 8.87 12.37 -1.98
CA ILE A 54 10.11 11.89 -2.61
C ILE A 54 11.31 12.61 -2.01
N THR A 55 11.27 13.94 -1.91
CA THR A 55 12.37 14.73 -1.32
C THR A 55 12.65 14.32 0.13
N GLN A 56 11.62 14.12 0.94
CA GLN A 56 11.76 13.69 2.33
C GLN A 56 12.31 12.26 2.42
N ILE A 57 11.82 11.33 1.60
CA ILE A 57 12.28 9.94 1.56
C ILE A 57 13.76 9.87 1.17
N GLU A 58 14.18 10.57 0.13
CA GLU A 58 15.57 10.56 -0.31
C GLU A 58 16.50 11.15 0.75
N LYS A 59 16.06 12.19 1.46
CA LYS A 59 16.80 12.74 2.59
C LYS A 59 16.97 11.72 3.72
N ILE A 60 15.89 11.03 4.10
CA ILE A 60 15.94 9.96 5.10
C ILE A 60 16.85 8.82 4.62
N ALA A 61 16.70 8.39 3.37
CA ALA A 61 17.49 7.32 2.78
C ALA A 61 18.99 7.65 2.78
N SER A 62 19.36 8.89 2.50
CA SER A 62 20.73 9.36 2.51
C SER A 62 21.31 9.42 3.93
N ILE A 63 20.57 9.98 4.90
CA ILE A 63 21.01 10.07 6.30
C ILE A 63 21.25 8.67 6.90
N LEU A 64 20.32 7.74 6.63
CA LEU A 64 20.37 6.38 7.15
C LEU A 64 21.19 5.42 6.27
N GLN A 65 21.75 5.89 5.15
CA GLN A 65 22.49 5.09 4.17
C GLN A 65 21.74 3.81 3.77
N LEU A 66 20.45 3.97 3.46
CA LEU A 66 19.58 2.86 3.14
C LEU A 66 20.03 2.15 1.85
N LYS A 67 19.96 0.83 1.88
CA LYS A 67 20.15 -0.02 0.70
C LYS A 67 18.92 -0.01 -0.20
N ASP A 68 19.07 -0.53 -1.42
CA ASP A 68 17.99 -0.71 -2.37
C ASP A 68 16.80 -1.46 -1.77
N GLY A 69 15.61 -1.25 -2.31
CA GLY A 69 14.39 -1.91 -1.89
C GLY A 69 13.27 -0.95 -1.53
N ILE A 70 12.16 -1.51 -1.10
CA ILE A 70 10.94 -0.76 -0.74
C ILE A 70 11.19 0.17 0.44
N PHE A 71 10.67 1.39 0.30
CA PHE A 71 10.46 2.32 1.39
C PHE A 71 8.99 2.77 1.34
N HIS A 72 8.23 2.33 2.31
CA HIS A 72 6.83 2.72 2.45
C HIS A 72 6.67 3.65 3.64
N LEU A 73 5.80 4.62 3.50
CA LEU A 73 5.38 5.48 4.59
C LEU A 73 3.86 5.63 4.61
N GLN A 74 3.34 5.87 5.81
CA GLN A 74 1.98 6.36 6.00
C GLN A 74 2.03 7.84 6.37
N TYR A 75 1.07 8.59 5.86
CA TYR A 75 0.94 10.01 6.14
C TYR A 75 -0.51 10.41 6.32
N ILE A 76 -0.70 11.51 7.06
CA ILE A 76 -2.00 12.17 7.22
C ILE A 76 -1.93 13.49 6.47
N MET A 77 -2.96 13.75 5.66
CA MET A 77 -3.17 15.08 5.07
C MET A 77 -3.83 15.98 6.10
N ASP A 78 -3.03 16.86 6.70
CA ASP A 78 -3.50 17.96 7.59
C ASP A 78 -3.65 19.22 6.74
N GLY A 79 -4.77 19.32 6.02
CA GLY A 79 -4.99 20.40 5.07
C GLY A 79 -4.19 20.24 3.79
N LYS A 80 -3.09 21.00 3.62
CA LYS A 80 -2.27 20.99 2.39
C LYS A 80 -0.98 20.20 2.50
N GLU A 81 -0.53 19.90 3.71
CA GLU A 81 0.79 19.32 3.95
C GLU A 81 0.69 17.86 4.40
N PRO A 82 1.45 16.95 3.77
CA PRO A 82 1.52 15.57 4.23
C PRO A 82 2.36 15.49 5.52
N GLN A 83 1.78 14.91 6.57
CA GLN A 83 2.47 14.65 7.83
C GLN A 83 2.80 13.17 7.93
N ILE A 84 4.07 12.78 7.82
CA ILE A 84 4.51 11.40 7.93
C ILE A 84 4.27 10.90 9.36
N ILE A 85 3.59 9.77 9.50
CA ILE A 85 3.27 9.15 10.79
C ILE A 85 4.00 7.83 11.01
N GLU A 86 4.31 7.09 9.95
CA GLU A 86 5.01 5.82 10.04
C GLU A 86 5.88 5.59 8.80
N VAL A 87 7.00 4.88 8.98
CA VAL A 87 7.86 4.42 7.89
C VAL A 87 8.18 2.94 8.02
N MET A 88 8.23 2.24 6.91
CA MET A 88 8.48 0.79 6.86
C MET A 88 9.47 0.45 5.76
N ARG A 89 10.34 -0.53 6.04
CA ARG A 89 11.35 -1.06 5.11
C ARG A 89 11.11 -2.54 4.82
N ARG A 90 9.92 -2.87 4.36
CA ARG A 90 9.50 -4.25 4.02
C ARG A 90 8.35 -4.24 3.03
N ILE A 91 8.08 -5.40 2.45
CA ILE A 91 6.84 -5.65 1.71
C ILE A 91 5.65 -5.38 2.63
N LEU A 92 4.66 -4.74 2.09
CA LEU A 92 3.41 -4.44 2.78
C LEU A 92 2.66 -5.73 3.10
N GLY A 93 2.02 -5.76 4.26
CA GLY A 93 1.24 -6.91 4.70
C GLY A 93 -0.04 -7.11 3.87
N ASN A 94 -0.67 -8.25 4.07
CA ASN A 94 -1.86 -8.67 3.34
C ASN A 94 -1.57 -8.74 1.82
N MET A 95 -2.50 -8.45 0.97
CA MET A 95 -2.31 -8.34 -0.49
C MET A 95 -2.23 -6.88 -0.94
N TYR A 96 -1.68 -6.02 -0.12
CA TYR A 96 -1.62 -4.59 -0.33
C TYR A 96 -0.79 -4.17 -1.55
N SER A 97 0.24 -4.94 -1.90
CA SER A 97 1.05 -4.69 -3.10
C SER A 97 0.27 -4.93 -4.41
N VAL A 98 -0.74 -5.80 -4.40
CA VAL A 98 -1.44 -6.22 -5.62
C VAL A 98 -2.08 -5.04 -6.39
N PRO A 99 -2.87 -4.14 -5.77
CA PRO A 99 -3.39 -2.97 -6.48
C PRO A 99 -2.29 -2.04 -7.00
N GLY A 100 -1.19 -1.89 -6.26
CA GLY A 100 -0.03 -1.12 -6.71
C GLY A 100 0.65 -1.76 -7.92
N ASN A 101 0.83 -3.09 -7.92
CA ASN A 101 1.36 -3.85 -9.06
C ASN A 101 0.49 -3.65 -10.30
N MET A 102 -0.83 -3.68 -10.13
CA MET A 102 -1.77 -3.49 -11.23
C MET A 102 -1.79 -2.06 -11.76
N LEU A 103 -1.62 -1.07 -10.87
CA LEU A 103 -1.62 0.34 -11.24
C LEU A 103 -0.45 0.72 -12.13
N ASN A 104 0.75 0.21 -11.81
CA ASN A 104 1.97 0.66 -12.47
C ASN A 104 2.77 -0.45 -13.18
N GLY A 105 2.26 -1.67 -13.19
CA GLY A 105 2.89 -2.80 -13.88
C GLY A 105 4.19 -3.30 -13.24
N ILE A 106 4.50 -2.86 -12.02
CA ILE A 106 5.70 -3.28 -11.28
C ILE A 106 5.35 -4.42 -10.35
N ASP A 107 6.08 -5.50 -10.40
CA ASP A 107 6.05 -6.55 -9.38
C ASP A 107 6.90 -6.11 -8.17
N TRP A 108 6.29 -5.35 -7.26
CA TRP A 108 6.95 -4.80 -6.07
C TRP A 108 7.55 -5.89 -5.18
N ASP A 109 6.87 -7.02 -5.07
CA ASP A 109 7.29 -8.13 -4.23
C ASP A 109 8.55 -8.80 -4.79
N TYR A 110 8.59 -9.03 -6.10
CA TYR A 110 9.78 -9.55 -6.78
C TYR A 110 11.00 -8.65 -6.59
N TRP A 111 10.84 -7.34 -6.82
CA TRP A 111 11.94 -6.39 -6.71
C TRP A 111 12.44 -6.25 -5.28
N GLU A 112 11.56 -6.28 -4.29
CA GLU A 112 11.97 -6.27 -2.89
C GLU A 112 12.74 -7.52 -2.51
N VAL A 113 12.25 -8.71 -2.88
CA VAL A 113 12.98 -9.97 -2.62
C VAL A 113 14.35 -9.94 -3.29
N ARG A 114 14.41 -9.47 -4.55
CA ARG A 114 15.67 -9.32 -5.29
C ARG A 114 16.66 -8.42 -4.56
N ALA A 115 16.21 -7.26 -4.11
CA ALA A 115 17.04 -6.30 -3.35
C ALA A 115 17.53 -6.90 -2.02
N ARG A 116 16.65 -7.60 -1.29
CA ARG A 116 17.00 -8.27 -0.02
C ARG A 116 18.01 -9.40 -0.18
N CYS A 117 17.99 -10.08 -1.32
CA CYS A 117 18.98 -11.09 -1.68
C CYS A 117 20.32 -10.46 -2.11
N GLY A 118 20.46 -9.16 -2.13
CA GLY A 118 21.67 -8.46 -2.55
C GLY A 118 21.95 -8.50 -4.05
N LEU A 119 20.91 -8.82 -4.84
CA LEU A 119 20.99 -8.84 -6.30
C LEU A 119 20.84 -7.41 -6.85
N THR A 120 21.46 -7.18 -8.00
CA THR A 120 21.38 -5.85 -8.66
C THR A 120 19.96 -5.51 -9.07
N CYS A 121 19.56 -4.25 -8.87
CA CYS A 121 18.28 -3.69 -9.32
C CYS A 121 18.45 -2.73 -10.51
N LYS A 122 19.58 -2.77 -11.23
CA LYS A 122 19.88 -1.86 -12.36
C LYS A 122 18.89 -1.99 -13.53
N ASP A 123 18.26 -3.14 -13.66
CA ASP A 123 17.25 -3.48 -14.66
C ASP A 123 15.80 -3.18 -14.20
N PHE A 124 15.66 -2.41 -13.11
CA PHE A 124 14.35 -1.94 -12.65
C PHE A 124 13.64 -1.13 -13.75
N PRO A 125 12.31 -1.31 -13.95
CA PRO A 125 11.58 -0.60 -15.00
C PRO A 125 11.74 0.93 -14.91
N GLN A 126 12.10 1.56 -16.03
CA GLN A 126 12.32 3.02 -16.08
C GLN A 126 11.04 3.80 -16.44
N HIS A 127 10.12 3.15 -17.14
CA HIS A 127 8.86 3.76 -17.53
C HIS A 127 7.72 3.14 -16.76
N ILE A 128 7.05 3.95 -15.98
CA ILE A 128 5.95 3.54 -15.13
C ILE A 128 4.73 4.35 -15.53
N ASN A 129 3.77 3.69 -16.17
CA ASN A 129 2.48 4.26 -16.44
C ASN A 129 1.53 3.91 -15.30
N GLN A 130 0.87 4.91 -14.74
CA GLN A 130 -0.18 4.68 -13.77
C GLN A 130 -1.52 4.74 -14.51
N GLU A 131 -2.14 3.58 -14.70
CA GLU A 131 -3.40 3.48 -15.43
C GLU A 131 -4.47 2.78 -14.60
N GLY A 132 -5.69 3.36 -14.62
CA GLY A 132 -6.86 2.80 -13.97
C GLY A 132 -6.98 3.14 -12.49
N PHE A 133 -7.99 2.51 -11.87
CA PHE A 133 -8.30 2.63 -10.45
C PHE A 133 -8.45 1.23 -9.87
N TYR A 134 -7.76 0.97 -8.78
CA TYR A 134 -7.73 -0.32 -8.13
C TYR A 134 -8.03 -0.18 -6.65
N ALA A 135 -8.60 -1.22 -6.07
CA ALA A 135 -8.88 -1.24 -4.65
C ALA A 135 -8.60 -2.62 -4.06
N TYR A 136 -8.15 -2.62 -2.82
CA TYR A 136 -8.10 -3.78 -1.96
C TYR A 136 -9.07 -3.59 -0.80
N LYS A 137 -9.80 -4.64 -0.46
CA LYS A 137 -10.70 -4.62 0.69
C LYS A 137 -10.59 -5.90 1.51
N THR A 138 -10.28 -5.75 2.79
CA THR A 138 -10.41 -6.81 3.79
C THR A 138 -11.84 -6.84 4.32
N ILE A 139 -12.47 -8.00 4.30
CA ILE A 139 -13.75 -8.21 4.95
C ILE A 139 -13.48 -8.77 6.34
N LEU A 140 -13.82 -7.99 7.35
CA LEU A 140 -13.68 -8.36 8.76
C LEU A 140 -15.03 -8.76 9.35
N ALA A 141 -15.00 -9.67 10.31
CA ALA A 141 -16.15 -9.92 11.16
C ALA A 141 -16.20 -8.84 12.27
N ASN A 142 -17.39 -8.39 12.60
CA ASN A 142 -17.60 -7.42 13.69
C ASN A 142 -17.91 -8.09 15.03
N GLN A 143 -17.99 -9.43 15.05
CA GLN A 143 -18.24 -10.24 16.24
C GLN A 143 -17.72 -11.67 16.06
N ASN A 144 -17.49 -12.36 17.15
CA ASN A 144 -17.17 -13.78 17.15
C ASN A 144 -18.34 -14.61 16.63
N GLY A 145 -18.06 -15.69 15.94
CA GLY A 145 -19.09 -16.57 15.42
C GLY A 145 -18.62 -17.48 14.30
N THR A 146 -19.54 -18.27 13.79
CA THR A 146 -19.28 -19.18 12.67
C THR A 146 -19.70 -18.54 11.34
N ILE A 147 -18.80 -18.58 10.35
CA ILE A 147 -19.09 -18.04 9.02
C ILE A 147 -20.22 -18.85 8.37
N ARG A 148 -21.35 -18.20 8.10
CA ARG A 148 -22.46 -18.80 7.37
C ARG A 148 -22.23 -18.75 5.87
N SER A 149 -21.84 -17.57 5.36
CA SER A 149 -21.54 -17.36 3.94
C SER A 149 -20.76 -16.07 3.74
N VAL A 150 -20.03 -16.00 2.62
CA VAL A 150 -19.42 -14.75 2.13
C VAL A 150 -20.05 -14.45 0.77
N ASN A 151 -20.87 -13.42 0.72
CA ASN A 151 -21.59 -13.03 -0.49
C ASN A 151 -21.06 -11.71 -1.02
N ILE A 152 -20.67 -11.72 -2.29
CA ILE A 152 -20.30 -10.50 -3.02
C ILE A 152 -21.44 -10.19 -4.00
N PRO A 153 -22.07 -9.01 -3.88
CA PRO A 153 -23.17 -8.63 -4.77
C PRO A 153 -22.77 -8.74 -6.24
N ARG A 154 -23.65 -9.28 -7.08
CA ARG A 154 -23.38 -9.56 -8.51
C ARG A 154 -22.86 -8.34 -9.26
N GLN A 155 -23.36 -7.16 -8.94
CA GLN A 155 -22.95 -5.91 -9.58
C GLN A 155 -21.48 -5.58 -9.43
N TYR A 156 -20.79 -6.09 -8.37
CA TYR A 156 -19.37 -5.87 -8.13
C TYR A 156 -18.48 -6.99 -8.66
N GLN A 157 -19.04 -8.16 -8.99
CA GLN A 157 -18.27 -9.32 -9.43
C GLN A 157 -17.49 -9.04 -10.71
N LYS A 158 -18.01 -8.22 -11.61
CA LYS A 158 -17.34 -7.82 -12.87
C LYS A 158 -16.09 -6.98 -12.68
N TYR A 159 -15.92 -6.36 -11.51
CA TYR A 159 -14.76 -5.55 -11.17
C TYR A 159 -13.72 -6.35 -10.34
N MET A 160 -14.08 -7.56 -9.94
CA MET A 160 -13.19 -8.40 -9.13
C MET A 160 -12.10 -9.01 -9.98
N VAL A 161 -10.86 -8.71 -9.62
CA VAL A 161 -9.66 -9.30 -10.25
C VAL A 161 -9.21 -10.56 -9.49
N GLY A 162 -9.41 -10.57 -8.18
CA GLY A 162 -9.05 -11.72 -7.34
C GLY A 162 -9.70 -11.68 -5.96
N LYS A 163 -9.63 -12.80 -5.26
CA LYS A 163 -10.03 -12.92 -3.87
C LYS A 163 -9.17 -13.94 -3.13
N CYS A 164 -8.86 -13.66 -1.89
CA CYS A 164 -8.25 -14.60 -0.97
C CYS A 164 -9.22 -14.89 0.18
N ILE A 165 -9.54 -16.16 0.40
CA ILE A 165 -10.43 -16.59 1.48
C ILE A 165 -9.58 -17.20 2.58
N LEU A 166 -9.39 -16.44 3.68
CA LEU A 166 -8.61 -16.89 4.83
C LEU A 166 -9.40 -17.82 5.75
N LYS A 167 -10.72 -17.61 5.82
CA LYS A 167 -11.65 -18.42 6.62
C LYS A 167 -12.82 -18.86 5.77
N LYS A 168 -13.18 -20.12 5.84
CA LYS A 168 -14.24 -20.75 5.01
C LYS A 168 -15.56 -20.83 5.77
N GLN A 169 -16.64 -21.14 5.02
CA GLN A 169 -17.94 -21.46 5.62
C GLN A 169 -17.81 -22.61 6.63
N GLY A 170 -18.42 -22.44 7.80
CA GLY A 170 -18.37 -23.37 8.91
C GLY A 170 -17.22 -23.13 9.88
N GLU A 171 -16.23 -22.29 9.54
CA GLU A 171 -15.11 -21.99 10.43
C GLU A 171 -15.45 -20.91 11.44
N LEU A 172 -14.88 -21.03 12.65
CA LEU A 172 -15.03 -20.05 13.72
C LEU A 172 -14.16 -18.83 13.48
N ILE A 173 -14.71 -17.66 13.73
CA ILE A 173 -13.98 -16.39 13.83
C ILE A 173 -13.93 -16.00 15.30
N ASP A 174 -12.73 -15.84 15.82
CA ASP A 174 -12.45 -15.26 17.12
C ASP A 174 -11.73 -13.92 16.90
N ASN A 175 -12.24 -12.84 17.48
CA ASN A 175 -11.68 -11.49 17.43
C ASN A 175 -10.80 -11.20 18.65
#